data_d5314b3f9386ec19aded03e962b4b71d
#
_entry.id   d5314b3f9386ec19aded03e962b4b71d
#
_cell.length_a   1.000
_cell.length_b   1.000
_cell.length_c   1.000
_cell.angle_alpha   90.00
_cell.angle_beta   90.00
_cell.angle_gamma   90.00
#
_symmetry.space_group_name_H-M   'P 1'
#
loop_
_entity.id
_entity.type
_entity.pdbx_description
1 polymer ?
#
loop_
_entity_poly.entity_id
_entity_poly.type
_entity_poly.pdbx_seq_one_letter_code
_entity_poly.pdbx_strand_id
1 'polypeptide(L)'
;MAWNLNSDRPIFIQIVERIEMDIISGKYKPGDKLPSVRDLAAEAAVNPNTMQKAFTELERTGLVFSQRTTGRFITEDTSMIDELKSTLAKDKITELLSFMPV
;
A
#
# COMPACT_ATOMS: atom_id res chain seq x y z
N MET A 1 -9.75 -11.83 -9.02
CA MET A 1 -9.99 -12.29 -7.64
C MET A 1 -10.04 -11.09 -6.71
N ALA A 2 -11.09 -10.98 -5.92
CA ALA A 2 -11.24 -9.85 -5.00
C ALA A 2 -10.24 -9.95 -3.84
N TRP A 3 -9.78 -8.81 -3.37
CA TRP A 3 -8.97 -8.76 -2.17
C TRP A 3 -9.86 -8.99 -0.95
N ASN A 4 -9.29 -9.61 0.08
CA ASN A 4 -10.04 -9.91 1.30
C ASN A 4 -10.07 -8.67 2.20
N LEU A 5 -11.02 -7.78 1.92
CA LEU A 5 -11.19 -6.53 2.66
C LEU A 5 -12.39 -6.64 3.58
N ASN A 6 -12.26 -6.11 4.80
CA ASN A 6 -13.36 -6.12 5.76
C ASN A 6 -13.98 -4.73 5.89
N SER A 7 -15.14 -4.64 6.57
CA SER A 7 -15.89 -3.39 6.70
C SER A 7 -15.58 -2.63 7.99
N ASP A 8 -14.66 -3.13 8.82
CA ASP A 8 -14.37 -2.54 10.14
C ASP A 8 -13.56 -1.26 10.05
N ARG A 9 -12.82 -1.07 8.96
CA ARG A 9 -11.96 0.09 8.74
C ARG A 9 -12.20 0.62 7.33
N PRO A 10 -11.86 1.90 7.08
CA PRO A 10 -12.00 2.45 5.73
C PRO A 10 -11.31 1.57 4.70
N ILE A 11 -11.99 1.31 3.60
CA ILE A 11 -11.49 0.40 2.57
C ILE A 11 -10.19 0.95 1.96
N PHE A 12 -10.11 2.26 1.72
CA PHE A 12 -8.92 2.83 1.08
C PHE A 12 -7.66 2.63 1.93
N ILE A 13 -7.79 2.63 3.26
CA ILE A 13 -6.65 2.38 4.17
C ILE A 13 -6.18 0.94 4.03
N GLN A 14 -7.11 0.00 3.95
CA GLN A 14 -6.78 -1.41 3.74
C GLN A 14 -6.09 -1.63 2.39
N ILE A 15 -6.49 -0.89 1.36
CA ILE A 15 -5.86 -0.95 0.05
C ILE A 15 -4.41 -0.43 0.14
N VAL A 16 -4.22 0.70 0.83
CA VAL A 16 -2.88 1.26 1.04
C VAL A 16 -1.98 0.22 1.72
N GLU A 17 -2.47 -0.40 2.79
CA GLU A 17 -1.71 -1.42 3.52
C GLU A 17 -1.36 -2.61 2.65
N ARG A 18 -2.29 -3.05 1.80
CA ARG A 18 -2.05 -4.17 0.89
C ARG A 18 -0.96 -3.84 -0.12
N ILE A 19 -0.99 -2.64 -0.69
CA ILE A 19 0.03 -2.22 -1.64
C ILE A 19 1.37 -2.07 -0.95
N GLU A 20 1.39 -1.52 0.27
CA GLU A 20 2.60 -1.43 1.07
C GLU A 20 3.21 -2.81 1.31
N MET A 21 2.39 -3.79 1.65
CA MET A 21 2.86 -5.16 1.85
C MET A 21 3.42 -5.76 0.56
N ASP A 22 2.78 -5.46 -0.57
CA ASP A 22 3.25 -5.94 -1.87
C ASP A 22 4.61 -5.33 -2.23
N ILE A 23 4.87 -4.08 -1.83
CA ILE A 23 6.16 -3.44 -2.01
C ILE A 23 7.21 -4.09 -1.11
N ILE A 24 6.89 -4.30 0.16
CA ILE A 24 7.80 -4.89 1.13
C ILE A 24 8.15 -6.31 0.77
N SER A 25 7.17 -7.09 0.30
CA SER A 25 7.38 -8.50 -0.04
C SER A 25 8.12 -8.70 -1.37
N GLY A 26 8.32 -7.62 -2.13
CA GLY A 26 9.01 -7.70 -3.41
C GLY A 26 8.13 -7.97 -4.61
N LYS A 27 6.82 -8.01 -4.43
CA LYS A 27 5.90 -8.11 -5.57
C LYS A 27 6.06 -6.91 -6.50
N TYR A 28 6.19 -5.73 -5.92
CA TYR A 28 6.57 -4.51 -6.64
C TYR A 28 7.96 -4.09 -6.17
N LYS A 29 8.89 -3.99 -7.10
CA LYS A 29 10.26 -3.59 -6.82
C LYS A 29 10.43 -2.09 -6.96
N PRO A 30 11.49 -1.51 -6.38
CA PRO A 30 11.77 -0.09 -6.60
C PRO A 30 11.79 0.27 -8.08
N GLY A 31 11.07 1.32 -8.46
CA GLY A 31 10.99 1.76 -9.85
C GLY A 31 9.98 1.03 -10.70
N ASP A 32 9.34 -0.03 -10.19
CA ASP A 32 8.34 -0.76 -10.96
C ASP A 32 7.11 0.09 -11.22
N LYS A 33 6.49 -0.12 -12.36
CA LYS A 33 5.23 0.53 -12.70
C LYS A 33 4.07 -0.21 -12.05
N LEU A 34 3.20 0.56 -11.39
CA LEU A 34 1.97 0.01 -10.83
C LEU A 34 0.91 -0.18 -11.93
N PRO A 35 0.03 -1.18 -11.79
CA PRO A 35 -1.16 -1.23 -12.63
C PRO A 35 -1.98 0.04 -12.48
N SER A 36 -2.84 0.31 -13.45
CA SER A 36 -3.70 1.51 -13.39
C SER A 36 -4.70 1.41 -12.23
N VAL A 37 -5.24 2.56 -11.83
CA VAL A 37 -6.31 2.61 -10.82
C VAL A 37 -7.45 1.68 -11.21
N ARG A 38 -7.85 1.72 -12.48
CA ARG A 38 -8.97 0.92 -12.99
C ARG A 38 -8.65 -0.58 -12.90
N ASP A 39 -7.45 -0.98 -13.28
CA ASP A 39 -7.06 -2.38 -13.26
C ASP A 39 -7.00 -2.91 -11.82
N LEU A 40 -6.39 -2.16 -10.90
CA LEU A 40 -6.33 -2.57 -9.51
C LEU A 40 -7.69 -2.56 -8.84
N ALA A 41 -8.55 -1.60 -9.18
CA ALA A 41 -9.91 -1.57 -8.66
C ALA A 41 -10.68 -2.82 -9.08
N ALA A 42 -10.51 -3.24 -10.33
CA ALA A 42 -11.15 -4.47 -10.82
C ALA A 42 -10.61 -5.70 -10.10
N GLU A 43 -9.30 -5.78 -9.91
CA GLU A 43 -8.66 -6.91 -9.20
C GLU A 43 -9.16 -6.98 -7.75
N ALA A 44 -9.23 -5.85 -7.07
CA ALA A 44 -9.65 -5.79 -5.68
C ALA A 44 -11.17 -5.85 -5.51
N ALA A 45 -11.92 -5.70 -6.58
CA ALA A 45 -13.37 -5.61 -6.58
C ALA A 45 -13.88 -4.44 -5.75
N VAL A 46 -13.26 -3.27 -5.94
CA VAL A 46 -13.64 -2.03 -5.25
C VAL A 46 -13.96 -0.94 -6.26
N ASN A 47 -14.62 0.11 -5.79
CA ASN A 47 -14.92 1.27 -6.60
C ASN A 47 -13.62 1.96 -7.04
N PRO A 48 -13.49 2.35 -8.33
CA PRO A 48 -12.30 3.09 -8.79
C PRO A 48 -12.00 4.36 -7.99
N ASN A 49 -13.02 5.06 -7.49
CA ASN A 49 -12.80 6.25 -6.67
C ASN A 49 -12.11 5.90 -5.36
N THR A 50 -12.45 4.77 -4.76
CA THR A 50 -11.81 4.28 -3.54
C THR A 50 -10.35 3.90 -3.80
N MET A 51 -10.10 3.25 -4.93
CA MET A 51 -8.72 2.92 -5.34
C MET A 51 -7.91 4.18 -5.62
N GLN A 52 -8.52 5.19 -6.25
CA GLN A 52 -7.87 6.47 -6.50
C GLN A 52 -7.46 7.15 -5.18
N LYS A 53 -8.34 7.09 -4.18
CA LYS A 53 -8.04 7.65 -2.86
C LYS A 53 -6.82 6.97 -2.22
N ALA A 54 -6.72 5.65 -2.36
CA ALA A 54 -5.56 4.90 -1.88
C ALA A 54 -4.28 5.32 -2.60
N PHE A 55 -4.34 5.47 -3.91
CA PHE A 55 -3.19 5.91 -4.70
C PHE A 55 -2.74 7.31 -4.29
N THR A 56 -3.69 8.22 -4.07
CA THR A 56 -3.40 9.58 -3.61
C THR A 56 -2.65 9.54 -2.27
N GLU A 57 -3.07 8.68 -1.37
CA GLU A 57 -2.40 8.52 -0.07
C GLU A 57 -0.98 7.99 -0.24
N LEU A 58 -0.78 7.01 -1.11
CA LEU A 58 0.55 6.47 -1.40
C LEU A 58 1.46 7.52 -2.03
N GLU A 59 0.91 8.37 -2.88
CA GLU A 59 1.66 9.49 -3.47
C GLU A 59 2.03 10.53 -2.40
N ARG A 60 1.11 10.80 -1.47
CA ARG A 60 1.35 11.74 -0.38
C ARG A 60 2.53 11.31 0.49
N THR A 61 2.67 10.01 0.74
CA THR A 61 3.76 9.48 1.55
C THR A 61 5.07 9.36 0.78
N GLY A 62 5.04 9.47 -0.54
CA GLY A 62 6.23 9.37 -1.37
C GLY A 62 6.61 7.96 -1.80
N LEU A 63 5.85 6.94 -1.37
CA LEU A 63 6.11 5.56 -1.79
C LEU A 63 5.83 5.34 -3.26
N VAL A 64 4.90 6.10 -3.81
CA VAL A 64 4.51 6.04 -5.22
C VAL A 64 4.60 7.46 -5.78
N PHE A 65 5.05 7.57 -7.00
CA PHE A 65 5.04 8.85 -7.71
C PHE A 65 4.42 8.68 -9.08
N SER A 66 3.74 9.73 -9.55
CA SER A 66 3.13 9.69 -10.87
C SER A 66 3.99 10.42 -11.89
N GLN A 67 4.10 9.83 -13.07
CA GLN A 67 4.71 10.47 -14.23
C GLN A 67 3.59 10.79 -15.21
N ARG A 68 3.63 12.00 -15.71
CA ARG A 68 2.54 12.65 -16.43
C ARG A 68 1.88 11.82 -17.54
N THR A 69 2.68 11.09 -18.32
CA THR A 69 2.18 10.38 -19.48
C THR A 69 2.34 8.87 -19.39
N THR A 70 3.04 8.37 -18.37
CA THR A 70 3.42 6.96 -18.32
C THR A 70 2.79 6.19 -17.16
N GLY A 71 2.22 6.88 -16.18
CA GLY A 71 1.52 6.22 -15.08
C GLY A 71 2.18 6.43 -13.72
N ARG A 72 1.96 5.49 -12.82
CA ARG A 72 2.47 5.55 -11.46
C ARG A 72 3.52 4.49 -11.22
N PHE A 73 4.55 4.85 -10.47
CA PHE A 73 5.73 4.02 -10.24
C PHE A 73 6.06 3.97 -8.75
N ILE A 74 6.63 2.84 -8.34
CA ILE A 74 7.15 2.68 -6.99
C ILE A 74 8.41 3.52 -6.84
N THR A 75 8.58 4.15 -5.68
CA THR A 75 9.79 4.93 -5.40
C THR A 75 11.05 4.10 -5.61
N GLU A 76 12.10 4.75 -6.10
CA GLU A 76 13.43 4.13 -6.20
C GLU A 76 14.23 4.30 -4.91
N ASP A 77 13.70 5.04 -3.95
CA ASP A 77 14.35 5.28 -2.66
C ASP A 77 14.18 4.05 -1.75
N THR A 78 15.18 3.19 -1.78
CA THR A 78 15.15 1.96 -0.98
C THR A 78 15.17 2.23 0.52
N SER A 79 15.71 3.37 0.94
CA SER A 79 15.71 3.72 2.37
C SER A 79 14.30 4.00 2.87
N MET A 80 13.46 4.58 2.03
CA MET A 80 12.05 4.82 2.36
C MET A 80 11.28 3.49 2.50
N ILE A 81 11.56 2.54 1.63
CA ILE A 81 10.97 1.19 1.69
C ILE A 81 11.44 0.47 2.96
N ASP A 82 12.71 0.60 3.29
CA ASP A 82 13.27 0.01 4.51
C ASP A 82 12.65 0.62 5.77
N GLU A 83 12.42 1.92 5.77
CA GLU A 83 11.72 2.59 6.87
C GLU A 83 10.30 2.08 7.03
N LEU A 84 9.59 1.91 5.93
CA LEU A 84 8.23 1.36 5.94
C LEU A 84 8.23 -0.04 6.55
N LYS A 85 9.15 -0.89 6.11
CA LYS A 85 9.30 -2.24 6.62
C LYS A 85 9.56 -2.25 8.13
N SER A 86 10.42 -1.37 8.59
CA SER A 86 10.76 -1.22 10.01
C SER A 86 9.56 -0.75 10.82
N THR A 87 8.82 0.23 10.31
CA THR A 87 7.63 0.79 10.97
C THR A 87 6.56 -0.28 11.14
N LEU A 88 6.29 -1.06 10.08
CA LEU A 88 5.28 -2.11 10.14
C LEU A 88 5.69 -3.22 11.12
N ALA A 89 6.99 -3.56 11.17
CA ALA A 89 7.48 -4.54 12.13
C ALA A 89 7.32 -4.04 13.56
N LYS A 90 7.61 -2.78 13.82
CA LYS A 90 7.43 -2.16 15.14
C LYS A 90 5.97 -2.15 15.56
N ASP A 91 5.07 -1.80 14.66
CA ASP A 91 3.63 -1.77 14.94
C ASP A 91 3.14 -3.17 15.35
N LYS A 92 3.58 -4.20 14.65
CA LYS A 92 3.22 -5.58 14.99
C LYS A 92 3.77 -6.00 16.35
N ILE A 93 4.99 -5.63 16.67
CA ILE A 93 5.57 -5.93 17.97
C ILE A 93 4.82 -5.21 19.07
N THR A 94 4.43 -3.96 18.86
CA THR A 94 3.65 -3.19 19.81
C THR A 94 2.29 -3.84 20.06
N GLU A 95 1.61 -4.30 19.03
CA GLU A 95 0.35 -5.02 19.16
C GLU A 95 0.51 -6.28 20.00
N LEU A 96 1.55 -7.07 19.73
CA LEU A 96 1.84 -8.26 20.50
C LEU A 96 2.05 -7.96 21.98
N LEU A 97 2.84 -6.93 22.26
CA LEU A 97 3.14 -6.54 23.63
C LEU A 97 1.90 -6.04 24.37
N SER A 98 0.97 -5.40 23.66
CA SER A 98 -0.26 -4.89 24.28
C SER A 98 -1.23 -6.01 24.70
N PHE A 99 -1.08 -7.21 24.16
CA PHE A 99 -1.87 -8.36 24.53
C PHE A 99 -1.25 -9.16 25.67
N MET A 100 -0.03 -8.88 26.05
CA MET A 100 0.63 -9.59 27.13
C MET A 100 0.26 -8.95 28.47
N PRO A 101 -0.24 -9.73 29.42
CA PRO A 101 -0.48 -9.19 30.77
C PRO A 101 0.87 -8.82 31.39
N VAL A 102 0.91 -7.65 31.93
CA VAL A 102 2.12 -7.14 32.59
C VAL A 102 2.14 -7.66 34.03
#